data_ff5c8f2f26f5500f6498b54b1451b957
#
_entry.id   ff5c8f2f26f5500f6498b54b1451b957
#
_cell.length_a   1.000
_cell.length_b   1.000
_cell.length_c   1.000
_cell.angle_alpha   90.00
_cell.angle_beta   90.00
_cell.angle_gamma   90.00
#
_symmetry.space_group_name_H-M   'P 1'
#
loop_
_entity.id
_entity.type
_entity.pdbx_description
1 polymer ?
#
loop_
_entity_poly.entity_id
_entity_poly.type
_entity_poly.pdbx_seq_one_letter_code
_entity_poly.pdbx_strand_id
1 'polypeptide(L)'
;MLDAAREVFVAHGFSDASIADIVERAGSSVGSLYHHFGGKSELYVALWQEYSLAQEEAASQAVAKARRSGVRDPFQLFTTGARAYLEGSWERRDLAMLFVSGDTPPGFEVMRRHRGNEWIGQNDALLRLSDNSFDRLYATVLTSLIGEGAREVALAKNRRQANTVISAVIDYARRLMADGPWKPPVKPADGPASDS
;
A
#
# COMPACT_ATOMS: atom_id res chain seq x y z
N MET A 1 -24.00 -4.77 -3.71
CA MET A 1 -23.60 -5.37 -2.42
C MET A 1 -22.33 -4.73 -1.86
N LEU A 2 -21.22 -4.66 -2.60
CA LEU A 2 -19.97 -4.05 -2.09
C LEU A 2 -20.12 -2.56 -1.75
N ASP A 3 -20.84 -1.77 -2.55
CA ASP A 3 -21.11 -0.36 -2.20
C ASP A 3 -21.90 -0.22 -0.90
N ALA A 4 -22.94 -1.04 -0.71
CA ALA A 4 -23.72 -1.06 0.53
C ALA A 4 -22.85 -1.50 1.74
N ALA A 5 -22.00 -2.51 1.55
CA ALA A 5 -21.06 -2.95 2.57
C ALA A 5 -20.06 -1.83 2.94
N ARG A 6 -19.52 -1.11 1.94
CA ARG A 6 -18.66 0.06 2.16
C ARG A 6 -19.34 1.08 3.06
N GLU A 7 -20.56 1.49 2.72
CA GLU A 7 -21.30 2.49 3.49
C GLU A 7 -21.53 2.06 4.95
N VAL A 8 -21.91 0.78 5.15
CA VAL A 8 -22.18 0.26 6.50
C VAL A 8 -20.89 0.08 7.30
N PHE A 9 -19.83 -0.50 6.70
CA PHE A 9 -18.56 -0.68 7.39
C PHE A 9 -17.87 0.66 7.71
N VAL A 10 -17.92 1.64 6.81
CA VAL A 10 -17.36 2.98 7.07
C VAL A 10 -18.09 3.70 8.18
N ALA A 11 -19.42 3.51 8.29
CA ALA A 11 -20.24 4.16 9.33
C ALA A 11 -20.11 3.51 10.71
N HIS A 12 -19.98 2.18 10.78
CA HIS A 12 -20.11 1.40 12.02
C HIS A 12 -18.85 0.59 12.38
N GLY A 13 -17.84 0.51 11.52
CA GLY A 13 -16.73 -0.43 11.66
C GLY A 13 -17.13 -1.86 11.29
N PHE A 14 -16.18 -2.80 11.43
CA PHE A 14 -16.44 -4.21 11.15
C PHE A 14 -17.30 -4.86 12.23
N SER A 15 -16.98 -4.64 13.52
CA SER A 15 -17.63 -5.34 14.64
C SER A 15 -19.11 -5.01 14.72
N ASP A 16 -19.48 -3.74 14.64
CA ASP A 16 -20.86 -3.25 14.84
C ASP A 16 -21.70 -3.28 13.56
N ALA A 17 -21.10 -3.46 12.39
CA ALA A 17 -21.82 -3.60 11.13
C ALA A 17 -22.69 -4.85 11.11
N SER A 18 -23.96 -4.71 10.73
CA SER A 18 -24.91 -5.83 10.63
C SER A 18 -25.12 -6.27 9.18
N ILE A 19 -25.23 -7.59 8.98
CA ILE A 19 -25.60 -8.16 7.66
C ILE A 19 -26.99 -7.66 7.24
N ALA A 20 -27.91 -7.49 8.17
CA ALA A 20 -29.26 -6.99 7.89
C ALA A 20 -29.23 -5.61 7.24
N ASP A 21 -28.44 -4.67 7.80
CA ASP A 21 -28.31 -3.31 7.28
C ASP A 21 -27.67 -3.30 5.89
N ILE A 22 -26.67 -4.18 5.67
CA ILE A 22 -26.00 -4.30 4.37
C ILE A 22 -26.98 -4.79 3.28
N VAL A 23 -27.74 -5.85 3.55
CA VAL A 23 -28.64 -6.42 2.53
C VAL A 23 -29.87 -5.53 2.30
N GLU A 24 -30.38 -4.86 3.31
CA GLU A 24 -31.45 -3.86 3.18
C GLU A 24 -30.98 -2.72 2.26
N ARG A 25 -29.82 -2.15 2.53
CA ARG A 25 -29.23 -1.06 1.73
C ARG A 25 -28.89 -1.49 0.30
N ALA A 26 -28.50 -2.75 0.14
CA ALA A 26 -28.19 -3.33 -1.18
C ALA A 26 -29.46 -3.71 -1.98
N GLY A 27 -30.65 -3.63 -1.41
CA GLY A 27 -31.88 -4.16 -2.02
C GLY A 27 -31.79 -5.66 -2.31
N SER A 28 -31.13 -6.43 -1.42
CA SER A 28 -30.80 -7.84 -1.59
C SER A 28 -31.30 -8.69 -0.42
N SER A 29 -30.87 -9.93 -0.30
CA SER A 29 -31.24 -10.83 0.79
C SER A 29 -30.04 -11.40 1.52
N VAL A 30 -30.23 -11.82 2.77
CA VAL A 30 -29.22 -12.52 3.57
C VAL A 30 -28.71 -13.78 2.84
N GLY A 31 -29.62 -14.55 2.24
CA GLY A 31 -29.27 -15.74 1.45
C GLY A 31 -28.37 -15.40 0.26
N SER A 32 -28.62 -14.31 -0.45
CA SER A 32 -27.78 -13.84 -1.55
C SER A 32 -26.39 -13.45 -1.06
N LEU A 33 -26.28 -12.75 0.07
CA LEU A 33 -24.98 -12.38 0.65
C LEU A 33 -24.13 -13.63 0.97
N TYR A 34 -24.72 -14.60 1.68
CA TYR A 34 -24.01 -15.84 2.01
C TYR A 34 -23.64 -16.67 0.78
N HIS A 35 -24.52 -16.70 -0.24
CA HIS A 35 -24.25 -17.41 -1.48
C HIS A 35 -23.08 -16.80 -2.27
N HIS A 36 -22.99 -15.48 -2.36
CA HIS A 36 -21.98 -14.80 -3.17
C HIS A 36 -20.66 -14.52 -2.43
N PHE A 37 -20.72 -14.30 -1.13
CA PHE A 37 -19.53 -13.85 -0.36
C PHE A 37 -19.15 -14.84 0.75
N GLY A 38 -20.06 -15.62 1.28
CA GLY A 38 -19.82 -16.54 2.40
C GLY A 38 -20.16 -15.95 3.78
N GLY A 39 -20.10 -14.62 3.95
CA GLY A 39 -20.43 -13.96 5.21
C GLY A 39 -19.87 -12.55 5.32
N LYS A 40 -19.99 -11.97 6.53
CA LYS A 40 -19.55 -10.59 6.82
C LYS A 40 -18.03 -10.44 6.67
N SER A 41 -17.25 -11.40 7.14
CA SER A 41 -15.79 -11.38 7.05
C SER A 41 -15.30 -11.44 5.60
N GLU A 42 -15.86 -12.34 4.82
CA GLU A 42 -15.53 -12.51 3.41
C GLU A 42 -15.94 -11.30 2.58
N LEU A 43 -17.08 -10.69 2.90
CA LEU A 43 -17.52 -9.44 2.27
C LEU A 43 -16.58 -8.26 2.59
N TYR A 44 -16.11 -8.16 3.84
CA TYR A 44 -15.11 -7.17 4.23
C TYR A 44 -13.78 -7.39 3.47
N VAL A 45 -13.33 -8.63 3.38
CA VAL A 45 -12.12 -9.00 2.62
C VAL A 45 -12.29 -8.69 1.13
N ALA A 46 -13.44 -8.97 0.54
CA ALA A 46 -13.73 -8.65 -0.86
C ALA A 46 -13.67 -7.12 -1.11
N LEU A 47 -14.20 -6.32 -0.19
CA LEU A 47 -14.12 -4.86 -0.25
C LEU A 47 -12.66 -4.36 -0.15
N TRP A 48 -11.86 -4.97 0.73
CA TRP A 48 -10.44 -4.67 0.84
C TRP A 48 -9.65 -5.07 -0.40
N GLN A 49 -9.97 -6.21 -1.00
CA GLN A 49 -9.33 -6.66 -2.25
C GLN A 49 -9.62 -5.70 -3.41
N GLU A 50 -10.87 -5.24 -3.55
CA GLU A 50 -11.25 -4.23 -4.54
C GLU A 50 -10.49 -2.92 -4.33
N TYR A 51 -10.41 -2.44 -3.08
CA TYR A 51 -9.62 -1.26 -2.72
C TYR A 51 -8.14 -1.43 -3.08
N SER A 52 -7.53 -2.56 -2.70
CA SER A 52 -6.11 -2.84 -2.92
C SER A 52 -5.78 -2.94 -4.41
N LEU A 53 -6.66 -3.59 -5.19
CA LEU A 53 -6.51 -3.71 -6.64
C LEU A 53 -6.59 -2.34 -7.33
N ALA A 54 -7.54 -1.50 -6.93
CA ALA A 54 -7.66 -0.15 -7.49
C ALA A 54 -6.42 0.72 -7.21
N GLN A 55 -5.80 0.56 -6.04
CA GLN A 55 -4.55 1.26 -5.68
C GLN A 55 -3.37 0.77 -6.52
N GLU A 56 -3.25 -0.54 -6.70
CA GLU A 56 -2.22 -1.15 -7.54
C GLU A 56 -2.36 -0.74 -9.00
N GLU A 57 -3.57 -0.75 -9.51
CA GLU A 57 -3.87 -0.34 -10.89
C GLU A 57 -3.52 1.13 -11.13
N ALA A 58 -3.87 2.03 -10.22
CA ALA A 58 -3.53 3.45 -10.31
C ALA A 58 -2.01 3.66 -10.35
N ALA A 59 -1.25 2.99 -9.48
CA ALA A 59 0.20 3.06 -9.46
C ALA A 59 0.83 2.49 -10.75
N SER A 60 0.37 1.31 -11.19
CA SER A 60 0.83 0.64 -12.41
C SER A 60 0.56 1.47 -13.67
N GLN A 61 -0.63 2.05 -13.79
CA GLN A 61 -0.99 2.93 -14.91
C GLN A 61 -0.12 4.19 -14.96
N ALA A 62 0.16 4.80 -13.80
CA ALA A 62 1.04 5.97 -13.70
C ALA A 62 2.47 5.62 -14.15
N VAL A 63 3.02 4.50 -13.69
CA VAL A 63 4.34 4.01 -14.11
C VAL A 63 4.37 3.69 -15.61
N ALA A 64 3.36 3.00 -16.13
CA ALA A 64 3.27 2.67 -17.55
C ALA A 64 3.18 3.94 -18.42
N LYS A 65 2.43 4.95 -17.99
CA LYS A 65 2.35 6.25 -18.66
C LYS A 65 3.71 6.95 -18.67
N ALA A 66 4.42 7.00 -17.55
CA ALA A 66 5.75 7.58 -17.46
C ALA A 66 6.76 6.87 -18.38
N ARG A 67 6.73 5.53 -18.44
CA ARG A 67 7.57 4.74 -19.37
C ARG A 67 7.29 5.07 -20.83
N ARG A 68 6.01 5.23 -21.20
CA ARG A 68 5.62 5.65 -22.59
C ARG A 68 6.10 7.05 -22.91
N SER A 69 6.18 7.96 -21.93
CA SER A 69 6.72 9.31 -22.07
C SER A 69 8.25 9.37 -22.04
N GLY A 70 8.94 8.22 -22.04
CA GLY A 70 10.40 8.17 -22.11
C GLY A 70 11.14 8.07 -20.77
N VAL A 71 10.43 8.07 -19.63
CA VAL A 71 11.08 7.89 -18.32
C VAL A 71 11.66 6.48 -18.22
N ARG A 72 12.96 6.36 -17.88
CA ARG A 72 13.68 5.09 -17.74
C ARG A 72 14.33 4.93 -16.37
N ASP A 73 14.50 6.03 -15.65
CA ASP A 73 15.09 6.03 -14.31
C ASP A 73 14.17 5.31 -13.31
N PRO A 74 14.66 4.22 -12.66
CA PRO A 74 13.89 3.45 -11.71
C PRO A 74 13.34 4.29 -10.55
N PHE A 75 14.11 5.26 -10.07
CA PHE A 75 13.70 6.12 -8.96
C PHE A 75 12.56 7.08 -9.35
N GLN A 76 12.60 7.63 -10.57
CA GLN A 76 11.50 8.44 -11.08
C GLN A 76 10.24 7.60 -11.30
N LEU A 77 10.37 6.37 -11.78
CA LEU A 77 9.25 5.44 -11.93
C LEU A 77 8.64 5.08 -10.58
N PHE A 78 9.47 4.77 -9.57
CA PHE A 78 9.01 4.48 -8.22
C PHE A 78 8.25 5.67 -7.63
N THR A 79 8.80 6.88 -7.66
CA THR A 79 8.15 8.08 -7.11
C THR A 79 6.87 8.44 -7.87
N THR A 80 6.78 8.12 -9.16
CA THR A 80 5.56 8.31 -9.97
C THR A 80 4.45 7.35 -9.51
N GLY A 81 4.74 6.07 -9.35
CA GLY A 81 3.80 5.09 -8.82
C GLY A 81 3.37 5.40 -7.38
N ALA A 82 4.35 5.73 -6.52
CA ALA A 82 4.09 6.10 -5.14
C ALA A 82 3.17 7.32 -5.03
N ARG A 83 3.35 8.34 -5.85
CA ARG A 83 2.45 9.51 -5.89
C ARG A 83 1.02 9.11 -6.25
N ALA A 84 0.83 8.30 -7.30
CA ALA A 84 -0.49 7.85 -7.71
C ALA A 84 -1.18 7.02 -6.61
N TYR A 85 -0.44 6.16 -5.92
CA TYR A 85 -0.92 5.40 -4.75
C TYR A 85 -1.39 6.34 -3.63
N LEU A 86 -0.59 7.34 -3.28
CA LEU A 86 -0.92 8.32 -2.23
C LEU A 86 -2.15 9.17 -2.61
N GLU A 87 -2.27 9.58 -3.87
CA GLU A 87 -3.43 10.30 -4.38
C GLU A 87 -4.70 9.44 -4.31
N GLY A 88 -4.62 8.17 -4.71
CA GLY A 88 -5.71 7.21 -4.57
C GLY A 88 -6.13 6.96 -3.11
N SER A 89 -5.18 7.00 -2.18
CA SER A 89 -5.46 6.90 -0.74
C SER A 89 -6.28 8.09 -0.21
N TRP A 90 -6.06 9.29 -0.74
CA TRP A 90 -6.92 10.43 -0.45
C TRP A 90 -8.32 10.29 -1.06
N GLU A 91 -8.41 9.86 -2.30
CA GLU A 91 -9.69 9.70 -2.99
C GLU A 91 -10.61 8.65 -2.35
N ARG A 92 -10.01 7.62 -1.74
CA ARG A 92 -10.69 6.53 -1.03
C ARG A 92 -10.34 6.51 0.47
N ARG A 93 -10.18 7.71 1.07
CA ARG A 93 -9.72 7.83 2.47
C ARG A 93 -10.63 7.17 3.49
N ASP A 94 -11.91 7.08 3.20
CA ASP A 94 -12.88 6.36 4.03
C ASP A 94 -12.52 4.86 4.14
N LEU A 95 -12.21 4.21 3.02
CA LEU A 95 -11.75 2.82 2.98
C LEU A 95 -10.33 2.68 3.55
N ALA A 96 -9.42 3.60 3.21
CA ALA A 96 -8.07 3.59 3.78
C ALA A 96 -8.12 3.61 5.31
N MET A 97 -8.98 4.45 5.91
CA MET A 97 -9.17 4.53 7.35
C MET A 97 -9.84 3.29 7.93
N LEU A 98 -10.84 2.73 7.25
CA LEU A 98 -11.51 1.50 7.67
C LEU A 98 -10.50 0.35 7.83
N PHE A 99 -9.62 0.15 6.85
CA PHE A 99 -8.68 -0.98 6.83
C PHE A 99 -7.46 -0.82 7.77
N VAL A 100 -7.25 0.36 8.36
CA VAL A 100 -6.19 0.59 9.35
C VAL A 100 -6.73 0.86 10.76
N SER A 101 -8.05 0.82 10.96
CA SER A 101 -8.71 1.13 12.24
C SER A 101 -8.41 0.13 13.37
N GLY A 102 -7.99 -1.08 13.04
CA GLY A 102 -7.81 -2.19 13.98
C GLY A 102 -9.09 -3.00 14.23
N ASP A 103 -10.26 -2.49 13.86
CA ASP A 103 -11.53 -3.21 13.90
C ASP A 103 -11.74 -4.00 12.62
N THR A 104 -11.19 -5.22 12.57
CA THR A 104 -11.09 -6.04 11.37
C THR A 104 -11.45 -7.50 11.63
N PRO A 105 -11.83 -8.29 10.60
CA PRO A 105 -12.07 -9.71 10.75
C PRO A 105 -10.85 -10.47 11.26
N PRO A 106 -11.04 -11.60 11.96
CA PRO A 106 -9.94 -12.49 12.32
C PRO A 106 -9.11 -12.90 11.09
N GLY A 107 -7.78 -12.84 11.22
CA GLY A 107 -6.85 -13.20 10.14
C GLY A 107 -6.58 -12.10 9.10
N PHE A 108 -7.33 -11.00 9.11
CA PHE A 108 -7.16 -9.90 8.15
C PHE A 108 -5.74 -9.31 8.16
N GLU A 109 -5.13 -9.12 9.33
CA GLU A 109 -3.78 -8.59 9.46
C GLU A 109 -2.71 -9.47 8.79
N VAL A 110 -2.91 -10.79 8.78
CA VAL A 110 -2.02 -11.73 8.06
C VAL A 110 -2.13 -11.51 6.56
N MET A 111 -3.34 -11.36 6.04
CA MET A 111 -3.58 -11.07 4.61
C MET A 111 -3.00 -9.72 4.21
N ARG A 112 -3.21 -8.70 5.02
CA ARG A 112 -2.66 -7.34 4.80
C ARG A 112 -1.13 -7.35 4.77
N ARG A 113 -0.51 -8.10 5.67
CA ARG A 113 0.96 -8.27 5.71
C ARG A 113 1.47 -9.00 4.47
N HIS A 114 0.77 -10.06 4.04
CA HIS A 114 1.14 -10.79 2.83
C HIS A 114 1.13 -9.86 1.61
N ARG A 115 0.07 -9.06 1.46
CA ARG A 115 -0.03 -8.07 0.38
C ARG A 115 1.09 -7.02 0.45
N GLY A 116 1.47 -6.57 1.65
CA GLY A 116 2.61 -5.68 1.85
C GLY A 116 3.92 -6.28 1.34
N ASN A 117 4.15 -7.58 1.58
CA ASN A 117 5.33 -8.29 1.06
C ASN A 117 5.33 -8.40 -0.48
N GLU A 118 4.18 -8.58 -1.10
CA GLU A 118 4.06 -8.55 -2.57
C GLU A 118 4.45 -7.18 -3.13
N TRP A 119 4.00 -6.09 -2.50
CA TRP A 119 4.39 -4.73 -2.86
C TRP A 119 5.90 -4.48 -2.71
N ILE A 120 6.53 -5.00 -1.64
CA ILE A 120 7.99 -4.92 -1.47
C ILE A 120 8.68 -5.61 -2.64
N GLY A 121 8.27 -6.81 -3.03
CA GLY A 121 8.83 -7.54 -4.17
C GLY A 121 8.65 -6.81 -5.51
N GLN A 122 7.50 -6.20 -5.74
CA GLN A 122 7.24 -5.39 -6.94
C GLN A 122 8.14 -4.14 -6.99
N ASN A 123 8.34 -3.46 -5.85
CA ASN A 123 9.21 -2.29 -5.75
C ASN A 123 10.68 -2.68 -5.90
N ASP A 124 11.11 -3.81 -5.35
CA ASP A 124 12.45 -4.38 -5.53
C ASP A 124 12.77 -4.58 -7.02
N ALA A 125 11.86 -5.24 -7.74
CA ALA A 125 11.97 -5.45 -9.18
C ALA A 125 11.97 -4.13 -9.99
N LEU A 126 11.13 -3.17 -9.58
CA LEU A 126 11.04 -1.85 -10.23
C LEU A 126 12.35 -1.06 -10.07
N LEU A 127 12.94 -1.10 -8.88
CA LEU A 127 14.19 -0.41 -8.51
C LEU A 127 15.44 -1.14 -9.01
N ARG A 128 15.29 -2.38 -9.53
CA ARG A 128 16.38 -3.22 -10.02
C ARG A 128 17.43 -3.50 -8.95
N LEU A 129 16.99 -3.76 -7.75
CA LEU A 129 17.87 -4.07 -6.64
C LEU A 129 18.45 -5.49 -6.76
N SER A 130 19.53 -5.76 -6.05
CA SER A 130 20.17 -7.09 -6.02
C SER A 130 19.50 -7.96 -4.96
N ASP A 131 19.60 -9.29 -5.11
CA ASP A 131 19.03 -10.23 -4.12
C ASP A 131 19.98 -10.37 -2.92
N ASN A 132 20.00 -9.31 -2.09
CA ASN A 132 20.73 -9.31 -0.82
C ASN A 132 19.90 -8.64 0.30
N SER A 133 20.28 -8.88 1.56
CA SER A 133 19.54 -8.41 2.73
C SER A 133 19.47 -6.89 2.85
N PHE A 134 20.47 -6.15 2.38
CA PHE A 134 20.51 -4.68 2.46
C PHE A 134 19.58 -4.05 1.43
N ASP A 135 19.57 -4.57 0.21
CA ASP A 135 18.68 -4.13 -0.85
C ASP A 135 17.21 -4.45 -0.51
N ARG A 136 16.95 -5.64 0.05
CA ARG A 136 15.63 -6.00 0.56
C ARG A 136 15.17 -5.07 1.69
N LEU A 137 16.06 -4.76 2.65
CA LEU A 137 15.75 -3.78 3.72
C LEU A 137 15.42 -2.42 3.13
N TYR A 138 16.19 -1.98 2.13
CA TYR A 138 15.97 -0.71 1.45
C TYR A 138 14.60 -0.65 0.75
N ALA A 139 14.23 -1.69 -0.02
CA ALA A 139 12.90 -1.80 -0.62
C ALA A 139 11.79 -1.79 0.44
N THR A 140 12.02 -2.49 1.56
CA THR A 140 11.07 -2.52 2.71
C THR A 140 10.87 -1.14 3.31
N VAL A 141 11.95 -0.40 3.56
CA VAL A 141 11.89 0.96 4.13
C VAL A 141 11.14 1.91 3.21
N LEU A 142 11.46 1.90 1.91
CA LEU A 142 10.77 2.73 0.93
C LEU A 142 9.27 2.38 0.83
N THR A 143 8.94 1.10 0.78
CA THR A 143 7.53 0.66 0.71
C THR A 143 6.78 1.02 1.98
N SER A 144 7.39 0.85 3.15
CA SER A 144 6.80 1.22 4.45
C SER A 144 6.57 2.73 4.57
N LEU A 145 7.52 3.55 4.10
CA LEU A 145 7.37 5.00 4.04
C LEU A 145 6.14 5.40 3.22
N ILE A 146 5.91 4.75 2.07
CA ILE A 146 4.73 5.03 1.25
C ILE A 146 3.45 4.57 1.96
N GLY A 147 3.47 3.41 2.62
CA GLY A 147 2.32 2.88 3.37
C GLY A 147 1.91 3.80 4.54
N GLU A 148 2.86 4.24 5.37
CA GLU A 148 2.59 5.20 6.43
C GLU A 148 2.18 6.58 5.87
N GLY A 149 2.81 7.01 4.78
CA GLY A 149 2.42 8.21 4.07
C GLY A 149 0.97 8.17 3.59
N ALA A 150 0.51 7.03 3.09
CA ALA A 150 -0.88 6.82 2.66
C ALA A 150 -1.87 6.97 3.83
N ARG A 151 -1.51 6.44 5.00
CA ARG A 151 -2.28 6.60 6.23
C ARG A 151 -2.39 8.08 6.63
N GLU A 152 -1.28 8.82 6.66
CA GLU A 152 -1.28 10.24 6.97
C GLU A 152 -2.04 11.09 5.93
N VAL A 153 -1.99 10.70 4.66
CA VAL A 153 -2.80 11.30 3.58
C VAL A 153 -4.29 11.09 3.84
N ALA A 154 -4.71 9.88 4.23
CA ALA A 154 -6.10 9.57 4.53
C ALA A 154 -6.63 10.35 5.76
N LEU A 155 -5.78 10.62 6.75
CA LEU A 155 -6.08 11.42 7.95
C LEU A 155 -6.14 12.92 7.69
N ALA A 156 -5.70 13.42 6.54
CA ALA A 156 -5.65 14.85 6.26
C ALA A 156 -7.05 15.48 6.29
N LYS A 157 -7.15 16.69 6.84
CA LYS A 157 -8.43 17.41 7.00
C LYS A 157 -9.03 17.88 5.68
N ASN A 158 -8.19 18.12 4.68
CA ASN A 158 -8.60 18.62 3.36
C ASN A 158 -7.55 18.28 2.28
N ARG A 159 -7.92 18.45 1.01
CA ARG A 159 -7.07 18.15 -0.15
C ARG A 159 -5.74 18.92 -0.12
N ARG A 160 -5.72 20.16 0.36
CA ARG A 160 -4.50 20.97 0.46
C ARG A 160 -3.49 20.31 1.41
N GLN A 161 -3.95 19.90 2.59
CA GLN A 161 -3.11 19.19 3.55
C GLN A 161 -2.65 17.84 3.01
N ALA A 162 -3.54 17.06 2.38
CA ALA A 162 -3.19 15.80 1.73
C ALA A 162 -2.07 16.00 0.70
N ASN A 163 -2.18 16.99 -0.17
CA ASN A 163 -1.14 17.30 -1.16
C ASN A 163 0.20 17.69 -0.51
N THR A 164 0.17 18.39 0.63
CA THR A 164 1.39 18.73 1.39
C THR A 164 2.04 17.47 1.94
N VAL A 165 1.26 16.54 2.52
CA VAL A 165 1.76 15.25 3.00
C VAL A 165 2.33 14.41 1.87
N ILE A 166 1.62 14.31 0.73
CA ILE A 166 2.10 13.59 -0.46
C ILE A 166 3.47 14.15 -0.91
N SER A 167 3.60 15.48 -0.97
CA SER A 167 4.84 16.11 -1.39
C SER A 167 5.98 15.81 -0.41
N ALA A 168 5.73 15.84 0.90
CA ALA A 168 6.71 15.52 1.92
C ALA A 168 7.16 14.04 1.83
N VAL A 169 6.23 13.11 1.69
CA VAL A 169 6.53 11.67 1.56
C VAL A 169 7.40 11.40 0.32
N ILE A 170 7.06 12.00 -0.82
CA ILE A 170 7.86 11.86 -2.05
C ILE A 170 9.25 12.49 -1.89
N ASP A 171 9.37 13.61 -1.17
CA ASP A 171 10.67 14.23 -0.90
C ASP A 171 11.52 13.37 0.03
N TYR A 172 10.95 12.78 1.09
CA TYR A 172 11.64 11.81 1.94
C TYR A 172 12.11 10.58 1.15
N ALA A 173 11.26 10.02 0.29
CA ALA A 173 11.65 8.91 -0.57
C ALA A 173 12.83 9.28 -1.48
N ARG A 174 12.81 10.47 -2.10
CA ARG A 174 13.92 10.96 -2.95
C ARG A 174 15.22 11.09 -2.18
N ARG A 175 15.19 11.62 -0.95
CA ARG A 175 16.38 11.74 -0.10
C ARG A 175 16.95 10.37 0.26
N LEU A 176 16.10 9.42 0.65
CA LEU A 176 16.53 8.05 0.91
C LEU A 176 17.13 7.37 -0.33
N MET A 177 16.63 7.71 -1.51
CA MET A 177 17.10 7.13 -2.77
C MET A 177 18.38 7.80 -3.30
N ALA A 178 18.72 9.00 -2.85
CA ALA A 178 19.91 9.74 -3.33
C ALA A 178 21.22 8.98 -3.09
N ASP A 179 21.34 8.31 -1.93
CA ASP A 179 22.53 7.55 -1.54
C ASP A 179 22.43 6.06 -1.90
N GLY A 180 21.25 5.60 -2.33
CA GLY A 180 20.98 4.20 -2.64
C GLY A 180 20.99 3.28 -1.41
N PRO A 181 20.98 1.94 -1.61
CA PRO A 181 21.08 0.97 -0.52
C PRO A 181 22.40 1.11 0.25
N TRP A 182 22.33 0.93 1.57
CA TRP A 182 23.54 0.89 2.40
C TRP A 182 24.48 -0.24 1.98
N LYS A 183 25.77 0.06 1.91
CA LYS A 183 26.81 -0.92 1.61
C LYS A 183 27.70 -1.10 2.83
N PRO A 184 28.05 -2.35 3.19
CA PRO A 184 28.98 -2.59 4.29
C PRO A 184 30.35 -1.97 3.96
N PRO A 185 31.09 -1.43 4.96
CA PRO A 185 32.43 -0.95 4.76
C PRO A 185 33.30 -2.09 4.22
N VAL A 186 34.09 -1.78 3.18
CA VAL A 186 35.05 -2.74 2.64
C VAL A 186 36.08 -3.03 3.75
N LYS A 187 36.20 -4.30 4.19
CA LYS A 187 37.30 -4.69 5.06
C LYS A 187 38.62 -4.34 4.36
N PRO A 188 39.54 -3.63 5.04
CA PRO A 188 40.89 -3.50 4.47
C PRO A 188 41.41 -4.90 4.19
N ALA A 189 41.98 -5.09 2.98
CA ALA A 189 42.67 -6.34 2.64
C ALA A 189 43.66 -6.62 3.76
N ASP A 190 43.57 -7.81 4.38
CA ASP A 190 44.59 -8.28 5.31
C ASP A 190 45.94 -8.15 4.62
N GLY A 191 46.79 -7.29 5.16
CA GLY A 191 48.12 -7.08 4.62
C GLY A 191 48.85 -8.42 4.56
N PRO A 192 49.86 -8.57 3.64
CA PRO A 192 50.57 -9.83 3.51
C PRO A 192 51.10 -10.26 4.87
N ALA A 193 50.78 -11.51 5.27
CA ALA A 193 51.37 -12.12 6.45
C ALA A 193 52.87 -11.97 6.37
N SER A 194 53.49 -11.25 7.31
CA SER A 194 54.93 -11.17 7.46
C SER A 194 55.41 -12.57 7.89
N ASP A 195 55.85 -13.38 6.95
CA ASP A 195 56.65 -14.55 7.21
C ASP A 195 57.96 -14.09 7.89
N SER A 196 58.12 -14.48 9.15
CA SER A 196 59.38 -14.42 9.88
C SER A 196 59.76 -15.79 10.39
#